data_1cc75aab168c0097ccc796c5f4732234
#
_entry.id   1cc75aab168c0097ccc796c5f4732234
#
_cell.length_a   1.000
_cell.length_b   1.000
_cell.length_c   1.000
_cell.angle_alpha   90.00
_cell.angle_beta   90.00
_cell.angle_gamma   90.00
#
_symmetry.space_group_name_H-M   'P 1'
#
loop_
_entity.id
_entity.type
_entity.pdbx_description
1 polymer ?
#
loop_
_entity_poly.entity_id
_entity_poly.type
_entity_poly.pdbx_seq_one_letter_code
_entity_poly.pdbx_strand_id
1 'polypeptide(L)'
;MKAPGGSDPCTPWVISWRGKLPGKVVHTAPVSLCDGFATLATLSGVKTFKDWKSDGVDLSKALLNPAEPFPERTFFLHPAGWPAGDAPDRHKSSHFSVRDSHWRLSELELFDLTKDPGSRSNCFDQHPEIATSLLMKYSAWWQSVRPALLDPSRVIVGDERQKIVALNGSDWWPSRETDQAKGADDIPDQASLRSLLETLADPEKSKQVPSISGLWRLHASRPGYYKVTLWKLPAEAGAEERTRLGQLQVGVVHIRSGKFEVKTQLYQGATSVTLGVDLNEGPAELEAWFEGQNGEGKILGAFFATIERTGERKMPDPDWIVRPK
;
A
#
# COMPACT_ATOMS: atom_id res chain seq x y z
N MET A 1 15.05 2.85 -2.43
CA MET A 1 15.10 4.33 -2.37
C MET A 1 16.02 4.71 -1.22
N LYS A 2 17.24 5.15 -1.51
CA LYS A 2 18.09 5.74 -0.46
C LYS A 2 17.38 7.00 0.01
N ALA A 3 17.00 7.08 1.28
CA ALA A 3 16.63 8.37 1.85
C ALA A 3 17.81 9.31 1.58
N PRO A 4 17.57 10.50 0.99
CA PRO A 4 18.65 11.44 0.79
C PRO A 4 19.29 11.70 2.14
N GLY A 5 20.62 11.57 2.21
CA GLY A 5 21.34 11.81 3.44
C GLY A 5 20.94 13.15 4.04
N GLY A 6 20.54 13.15 5.28
CA GLY A 6 20.57 14.34 6.09
C GLY A 6 19.32 14.82 6.79
N SER A 7 18.10 14.51 6.42
CA SER A 7 16.96 14.95 7.24
C SER A 7 15.88 13.88 7.30
N ASP A 8 15.42 13.57 8.51
CA ASP A 8 14.13 12.92 8.66
C ASP A 8 13.09 13.78 7.94
N PRO A 9 12.24 13.21 7.07
CA PRO A 9 11.15 13.96 6.48
C PRO A 9 10.21 14.42 7.60
N CYS A 10 10.35 15.68 8.00
CA CYS A 10 9.51 16.27 9.02
C CYS A 10 8.28 16.86 8.33
N THR A 11 7.17 16.15 8.36
CA THR A 11 5.90 16.65 7.87
C THR A 11 5.21 17.40 9.00
N PRO A 12 4.86 18.69 8.84
CA PRO A 12 4.13 19.43 9.85
C PRO A 12 2.72 18.84 10.04
N TRP A 13 2.32 18.66 11.29
CA TRP A 13 0.95 18.30 11.63
C TRP A 13 0.24 19.52 12.22
N VAL A 14 -0.85 19.95 11.58
CA VAL A 14 -1.64 21.09 12.00
C VAL A 14 -3.02 20.60 12.43
N ILE A 15 -3.41 20.95 13.65
CA ILE A 15 -4.74 20.66 14.18
C ILE A 15 -5.40 21.98 14.66
N SER A 16 -6.67 22.16 14.32
CA SER A 16 -7.44 23.34 14.73
C SER A 16 -8.84 22.94 15.16
N TRP A 17 -9.25 23.43 16.31
CA TRP A 17 -10.62 23.29 16.80
C TRP A 17 -11.02 24.56 17.53
N ARG A 18 -11.71 25.44 16.79
CA ARG A 18 -12.11 26.76 17.30
C ARG A 18 -12.92 26.64 18.59
N GLY A 19 -12.51 27.37 19.64
CA GLY A 19 -13.16 27.39 20.94
C GLY A 19 -12.91 26.18 21.83
N LYS A 20 -12.08 25.23 21.38
CA LYS A 20 -11.71 24.03 22.15
C LYS A 20 -10.20 23.89 22.31
N LEU A 21 -9.45 24.05 21.27
CA LEU A 21 -7.99 24.00 21.32
C LEU A 21 -7.42 25.42 21.39
N PRO A 22 -6.37 25.66 22.25
CA PRO A 22 -5.69 26.94 22.31
C PRO A 22 -5.03 27.25 20.93
N GLY A 23 -5.15 28.50 20.51
CA GLY A 23 -4.58 28.96 19.25
C GLY A 23 -3.11 29.30 19.35
N LYS A 24 -2.38 29.21 18.21
CA LYS A 24 -0.97 29.66 18.07
C LYS A 24 0.02 28.91 18.97
N VAL A 25 -0.30 27.69 19.38
CA VAL A 25 0.61 26.81 20.11
C VAL A 25 1.44 26.01 19.13
N VAL A 26 2.74 25.92 19.39
CA VAL A 26 3.67 25.08 18.61
C VAL A 26 4.31 24.08 19.57
N HIS A 27 4.15 22.81 19.28
CA HIS A 27 4.83 21.71 19.96
C HIS A 27 5.99 21.23 19.10
N THR A 28 7.18 21.09 19.68
CA THR A 28 8.38 20.65 19.00
C THR A 28 8.69 19.17 19.20
N ALA A 29 7.97 18.52 20.12
CA ALA A 29 8.11 17.09 20.34
C ALA A 29 7.71 16.29 19.08
N PRO A 30 8.45 15.22 18.74
CA PRO A 30 8.12 14.40 17.60
C PRO A 30 6.79 13.66 17.82
N VAL A 31 5.97 13.63 16.76
CA VAL A 31 4.69 12.92 16.72
C VAL A 31 4.62 12.02 15.50
N SER A 32 3.73 11.05 15.51
CA SER A 32 3.49 10.15 14.38
C SER A 32 2.07 10.31 13.84
N LEU A 33 1.87 10.05 12.55
CA LEU A 33 0.53 9.99 11.97
C LEU A 33 -0.38 8.98 12.67
N CYS A 34 0.19 7.92 13.23
CA CYS A 34 -0.56 6.93 14.03
C CYS A 34 -1.26 7.55 15.25
N ASP A 35 -0.76 8.66 15.78
CA ASP A 35 -1.34 9.35 16.94
C ASP A 35 -2.65 10.03 16.59
N GLY A 36 -2.85 10.35 15.31
CA GLY A 36 -4.02 11.09 14.84
C GLY A 36 -5.32 10.39 15.19
N PHE A 37 -5.42 9.09 14.96
CA PHE A 37 -6.67 8.38 15.25
C PHE A 37 -6.98 8.36 16.75
N ALA A 38 -6.03 7.98 17.61
CA ALA A 38 -6.24 7.93 19.05
C ALA A 38 -6.63 9.31 19.62
N THR A 39 -5.90 10.34 19.18
CA THR A 39 -6.12 11.73 19.59
C THR A 39 -7.50 12.26 19.17
N LEU A 40 -7.85 12.08 17.89
CA LEU A 40 -9.12 12.55 17.34
C LEU A 40 -10.31 11.78 17.91
N ALA A 41 -10.19 10.48 18.15
CA ALA A 41 -11.21 9.69 18.81
C ALA A 41 -11.52 10.24 20.21
N THR A 42 -10.48 10.50 21.01
CA THR A 42 -10.64 11.08 22.35
C THR A 42 -11.22 12.49 22.29
N LEU A 43 -10.71 13.36 21.44
CA LEU A 43 -11.22 14.74 21.31
C LEU A 43 -12.69 14.79 20.88
N SER A 44 -13.14 13.87 20.03
CA SER A 44 -14.53 13.78 19.56
C SER A 44 -15.45 13.01 20.49
N GLY A 45 -14.93 12.41 21.57
CA GLY A 45 -15.71 11.60 22.51
C GLY A 45 -16.14 10.24 21.95
N VAL A 46 -15.56 9.80 20.84
CA VAL A 46 -15.82 8.47 20.28
C VAL A 46 -15.20 7.41 21.18
N LYS A 47 -16.00 6.44 21.58
CA LYS A 47 -15.50 5.27 22.31
C LYS A 47 -14.79 4.34 21.32
N THR A 48 -13.50 4.12 21.55
CA THR A 48 -12.74 3.11 20.81
C THR A 48 -13.17 1.68 21.21
N PHE A 49 -12.96 0.72 20.35
CA PHE A 49 -13.25 -0.69 20.66
C PHE A 49 -12.40 -1.17 21.85
N LYS A 50 -12.99 -1.96 22.73
CA LYS A 50 -12.35 -2.46 23.95
C LYS A 50 -11.01 -3.17 23.69
N ASP A 51 -10.89 -3.84 22.55
CA ASP A 51 -9.70 -4.62 22.15
C ASP A 51 -8.86 -3.92 21.08
N TRP A 52 -9.12 -2.64 20.82
CA TRP A 52 -8.35 -1.89 19.84
C TRP A 52 -6.95 -1.58 20.36
N LYS A 53 -5.95 -2.13 19.67
CA LYS A 53 -4.53 -1.83 19.92
C LYS A 53 -4.08 -0.80 18.89
N SER A 54 -3.58 0.32 19.35
CA SER A 54 -2.99 1.37 18.51
C SER A 54 -1.49 1.44 18.74
N ASP A 55 -0.75 1.61 17.67
CA ASP A 55 0.67 2.00 17.73
C ASP A 55 0.81 3.50 18.08
N GLY A 56 -0.23 4.28 17.81
CA GLY A 56 -0.31 5.69 18.16
C GLY A 56 -0.76 5.93 19.60
N VAL A 57 -0.36 7.05 20.15
CA VAL A 57 -0.76 7.52 21.49
C VAL A 57 -1.74 8.67 21.39
N ASP A 58 -2.59 8.79 22.42
CA ASP A 58 -3.51 9.90 22.56
C ASP A 58 -2.78 11.16 23.07
N LEU A 59 -2.74 12.19 22.26
CA LEU A 59 -2.12 13.48 22.56
C LEU A 59 -3.13 14.54 23.02
N SER A 60 -4.40 14.18 23.19
CA SER A 60 -5.50 15.12 23.47
C SER A 60 -5.24 15.97 24.71
N LYS A 61 -4.68 15.40 25.78
CA LYS A 61 -4.35 16.10 27.00
C LYS A 61 -3.39 17.27 26.76
N ALA A 62 -2.28 17.00 26.07
CA ALA A 62 -1.28 18.02 25.77
C ALA A 62 -1.79 19.06 24.75
N LEU A 63 -2.69 18.66 23.84
CA LEU A 63 -3.33 19.60 22.92
C LEU A 63 -4.33 20.53 23.60
N LEU A 64 -5.08 20.04 24.60
CA LEU A 64 -6.04 20.83 25.39
C LEU A 64 -5.34 21.71 26.40
N ASN A 65 -4.24 21.24 26.99
CA ASN A 65 -3.44 21.98 27.97
C ASN A 65 -1.97 22.03 27.51
N PRO A 66 -1.50 23.15 26.93
CA PRO A 66 -0.12 23.29 26.46
C PRO A 66 0.97 23.15 27.53
N ALA A 67 0.61 23.17 28.81
CA ALA A 67 1.55 22.91 29.93
C ALA A 67 1.84 21.41 30.10
N GLU A 68 1.01 20.53 29.56
CA GLU A 68 1.23 19.10 29.60
C GLU A 68 2.25 18.70 28.54
N PRO A 69 3.31 17.96 28.90
CA PRO A 69 4.29 17.52 27.93
C PRO A 69 3.71 16.40 27.05
N PHE A 70 4.20 16.29 25.82
CA PHE A 70 3.98 15.10 25.03
C PHE A 70 4.78 13.93 25.61
N PRO A 71 4.26 12.69 25.52
CA PRO A 71 4.94 11.53 26.06
C PRO A 71 6.26 11.28 25.31
N GLU A 72 7.33 11.09 26.07
CA GLU A 72 8.59 10.64 25.50
C GLU A 72 8.46 9.21 25.01
N ARG A 73 8.91 8.95 23.78
CA ARG A 73 8.89 7.63 23.16
C ARG A 73 9.90 7.49 22.06
N THR A 74 10.06 6.26 21.64
CA THR A 74 10.94 5.91 20.50
C THR A 74 10.09 5.64 19.27
N PHE A 75 10.49 6.18 18.14
CA PHE A 75 9.89 5.97 16.82
C PHE A 75 10.77 5.05 16.00
N PHE A 76 10.13 4.19 15.24
CA PHE A 76 10.79 3.22 14.39
C PHE A 76 10.32 3.42 12.96
N LEU A 77 11.24 3.38 12.03
CA LEU A 77 10.97 3.45 10.60
C LEU A 77 11.71 2.32 9.89
N HIS A 78 11.00 1.59 9.09
CA HIS A 78 11.58 0.63 8.14
C HIS A 78 10.74 0.67 6.85
N PRO A 79 11.35 0.86 5.66
CA PRO A 79 10.59 1.01 4.41
C PRO A 79 9.90 -0.26 3.93
N ALA A 80 10.24 -1.42 4.49
CA ALA A 80 9.64 -2.72 4.14
C ALA A 80 9.65 -3.06 2.64
N GLY A 81 10.55 -2.45 1.87
CA GLY A 81 10.66 -2.62 0.42
C GLY A 81 11.67 -3.70 0.03
N TRP A 82 11.41 -4.97 0.33
CA TRP A 82 12.27 -6.08 -0.11
C TRP A 82 11.61 -6.89 -1.23
N PRO A 83 12.41 -7.66 -2.01
CA PRO A 83 11.91 -8.51 -3.08
C PRO A 83 10.84 -9.51 -2.60
N ALA A 84 9.85 -9.75 -3.45
CA ALA A 84 8.82 -10.73 -3.14
C ALA A 84 9.41 -12.11 -2.88
N GLY A 85 8.93 -12.75 -1.83
CA GLY A 85 9.40 -14.07 -1.42
C GLY A 85 10.66 -14.05 -0.56
N ASP A 86 11.31 -12.92 -0.38
CA ASP A 86 12.39 -12.79 0.59
C ASP A 86 11.86 -12.82 2.02
N ALA A 87 12.64 -13.45 2.89
CA ALA A 87 12.33 -13.44 4.31
C ALA A 87 12.58 -12.03 4.89
N PRO A 88 11.60 -11.41 5.58
CA PRO A 88 11.76 -10.08 6.16
C PRO A 88 13.01 -9.89 7.00
N ASP A 89 13.40 -10.95 7.74
CA ASP A 89 14.55 -10.90 8.65
C ASP A 89 15.89 -10.67 7.94
N ARG A 90 16.00 -10.95 6.63
CA ARG A 90 17.21 -10.64 5.83
C ARG A 90 17.40 -9.15 5.64
N HIS A 91 16.31 -8.39 5.70
CA HIS A 91 16.29 -6.96 5.44
C HIS A 91 16.21 -6.13 6.73
N LYS A 92 16.10 -6.78 7.89
CA LYS A 92 15.98 -6.14 9.20
C LYS A 92 16.99 -5.03 9.43
N SER A 93 18.23 -5.23 9.01
CA SER A 93 19.33 -4.30 9.28
C SER A 93 19.58 -3.29 8.17
N SER A 94 18.71 -3.22 7.15
CA SER A 94 18.85 -2.33 6.01
C SER A 94 17.82 -1.21 6.05
N HIS A 95 18.26 0.03 5.82
CA HIS A 95 17.40 1.20 5.64
C HIS A 95 16.47 1.53 6.82
N PHE A 96 16.76 1.05 8.01
CA PHE A 96 16.00 1.38 9.21
C PHE A 96 16.44 2.70 9.85
N SER A 97 15.54 3.32 10.57
CA SER A 97 15.82 4.44 11.45
C SER A 97 15.09 4.30 12.78
N VAL A 98 15.77 4.66 13.86
CA VAL A 98 15.21 4.70 15.23
C VAL A 98 15.48 6.08 15.79
N ARG A 99 14.46 6.75 16.31
CA ARG A 99 14.65 8.06 16.93
C ARG A 99 13.79 8.24 18.18
N ASP A 100 14.29 9.06 19.08
CA ASP A 100 13.51 9.69 20.13
C ASP A 100 13.60 11.22 20.01
N SER A 101 13.36 11.97 21.09
CA SER A 101 13.45 13.43 21.10
C SER A 101 14.90 13.95 21.01
N HIS A 102 15.89 13.12 21.34
CA HIS A 102 17.30 13.53 21.47
C HIS A 102 18.21 12.88 20.45
N TRP A 103 17.96 11.63 20.11
CA TRP A 103 18.84 10.81 19.30
C TRP A 103 18.15 10.24 18.08
N ARG A 104 18.90 10.10 17.00
CA ARG A 104 18.51 9.34 15.81
C ARG A 104 19.61 8.37 15.45
N LEU A 105 19.27 7.10 15.35
CA LEU A 105 20.12 6.05 14.78
C LEU A 105 19.57 5.64 13.41
N SER A 106 20.41 5.62 12.40
CA SER A 106 20.09 5.12 11.06
C SER A 106 21.20 4.18 10.63
N GLU A 107 20.92 2.89 10.60
CA GLU A 107 21.92 1.84 10.37
C GLU A 107 23.10 1.94 11.38
N LEU A 108 24.27 2.38 10.94
CA LEU A 108 25.49 2.58 11.76
C LEU A 108 25.83 4.07 11.95
N GLU A 109 24.86 4.95 11.80
CA GLU A 109 25.04 6.38 12.00
C GLU A 109 24.15 6.87 13.14
N LEU A 110 24.77 7.49 14.14
CA LEU A 110 24.09 8.09 15.29
C LEU A 110 24.19 9.61 15.25
N PHE A 111 23.10 10.30 15.51
CA PHE A 111 23.02 11.77 15.49
C PHE A 111 22.42 12.31 16.78
N ASP A 112 23.03 13.32 17.37
CA ASP A 112 22.51 14.11 18.50
C ASP A 112 21.59 15.22 17.94
N LEU A 113 20.31 14.98 17.92
CA LEU A 113 19.32 15.90 17.34
C LEU A 113 19.19 17.21 18.13
N THR A 114 19.70 17.27 19.36
CA THR A 114 19.70 18.50 20.16
C THR A 114 20.76 19.47 19.70
N LYS A 115 21.91 18.97 19.21
CA LYS A 115 23.04 19.75 18.70
C LYS A 115 23.05 19.83 17.20
N ASP A 116 22.59 18.77 16.53
CA ASP A 116 22.59 18.61 15.08
C ASP A 116 21.21 18.13 14.59
N PRO A 117 20.19 19.01 14.59
CA PRO A 117 18.85 18.66 14.09
C PRO A 117 18.84 18.22 12.62
N GLY A 118 19.88 18.59 11.86
CA GLY A 118 20.04 18.24 10.46
C GLY A 118 20.71 16.88 10.21
N SER A 119 21.11 16.16 11.27
CA SER A 119 21.76 14.84 11.19
C SER A 119 22.94 14.82 10.21
N ARG A 120 23.89 15.74 10.38
CA ARG A 120 25.08 15.93 9.50
C ARG A 120 26.34 15.31 10.04
N SER A 121 26.42 15.15 11.37
CA SER A 121 27.63 14.73 12.08
C SER A 121 27.39 13.41 12.79
N ASN A 122 27.88 12.33 12.21
CA ASN A 122 27.80 11.01 12.82
C ASN A 122 28.66 10.96 14.09
N CYS A 123 28.07 10.61 15.22
CA CYS A 123 28.71 10.44 16.51
C CYS A 123 28.62 9.01 17.07
N PHE A 124 28.41 8.02 16.22
CA PHE A 124 28.22 6.61 16.58
C PHE A 124 29.35 6.07 17.47
N ASP A 125 30.60 6.31 17.09
CA ASP A 125 31.76 5.84 17.85
C ASP A 125 31.98 6.58 19.19
N GLN A 126 31.36 7.76 19.33
CA GLN A 126 31.45 8.57 20.55
C GLN A 126 30.43 8.18 21.62
N HIS A 127 29.32 7.54 21.19
CA HIS A 127 28.20 7.17 22.05
C HIS A 127 27.69 5.73 21.80
N PRO A 128 28.56 4.72 21.91
CA PRO A 128 28.21 3.33 21.59
C PRO A 128 27.11 2.77 22.50
N GLU A 129 27.02 3.26 23.74
CA GLU A 129 25.97 2.86 24.68
C GLU A 129 24.58 3.33 24.23
N ILE A 130 24.46 4.53 23.67
CA ILE A 130 23.21 5.07 23.12
C ILE A 130 22.82 4.28 21.87
N ALA A 131 23.76 4.08 20.96
CA ALA A 131 23.52 3.29 19.75
C ALA A 131 23.04 1.88 20.09
N THR A 132 23.70 1.21 21.05
CA THR A 132 23.29 -0.11 21.53
C THR A 132 21.88 -0.10 22.12
N SER A 133 21.54 0.90 22.94
CA SER A 133 20.21 1.03 23.53
C SER A 133 19.13 1.18 22.45
N LEU A 134 19.35 2.01 21.42
CA LEU A 134 18.42 2.20 20.32
C LEU A 134 18.29 0.94 19.45
N LEU A 135 19.38 0.22 19.20
CA LEU A 135 19.37 -1.07 18.48
C LEU A 135 18.57 -2.14 19.25
N MET A 136 18.68 -2.19 20.57
CA MET A 136 17.89 -3.10 21.38
C MET A 136 16.39 -2.77 21.29
N LYS A 137 16.02 -1.49 21.37
CA LYS A 137 14.64 -1.04 21.21
C LYS A 137 14.11 -1.39 19.80
N TYR A 138 14.92 -1.16 18.75
CA TYR A 138 14.59 -1.53 17.38
C TYR A 138 14.37 -3.05 17.25
N SER A 139 15.26 -3.84 17.82
CA SER A 139 15.15 -5.30 17.77
C SER A 139 13.87 -5.80 18.43
N ALA A 140 13.49 -5.23 19.56
CA ALA A 140 12.24 -5.55 20.25
C ALA A 140 11.02 -5.16 19.41
N TRP A 141 11.03 -3.95 18.83
CA TRP A 141 9.98 -3.51 17.93
C TRP A 141 9.86 -4.42 16.69
N TRP A 142 10.98 -4.79 16.05
CA TRP A 142 10.99 -5.70 14.91
C TRP A 142 10.30 -7.02 15.24
N GLN A 143 10.59 -7.59 16.41
CA GLN A 143 9.94 -8.84 16.84
C GLN A 143 8.42 -8.66 17.01
N SER A 144 7.97 -7.49 17.44
CA SER A 144 6.54 -7.20 17.61
C SER A 144 5.79 -7.08 16.28
N VAL A 145 6.42 -6.50 15.24
CA VAL A 145 5.79 -6.32 13.92
C VAL A 145 6.02 -7.50 12.97
N ARG A 146 7.01 -8.34 13.24
CA ARG A 146 7.38 -9.49 12.42
C ARG A 146 6.21 -10.39 12.01
N PRO A 147 5.26 -10.75 12.89
CA PRO A 147 4.11 -11.56 12.49
C PRO A 147 3.29 -10.92 11.35
N ALA A 148 3.10 -9.60 11.39
CA ALA A 148 2.39 -8.87 10.34
C ALA A 148 3.19 -8.78 9.03
N LEU A 149 4.53 -8.79 9.11
CA LEU A 149 5.39 -8.83 7.92
C LEU A 149 5.36 -10.20 7.23
N LEU A 150 5.16 -11.27 7.99
CA LEU A 150 5.05 -12.63 7.45
C LEU A 150 3.67 -12.91 6.83
N ASP A 151 2.63 -12.28 7.35
CA ASP A 151 1.27 -12.34 6.81
C ASP A 151 0.70 -10.92 6.69
N PRO A 152 1.12 -10.19 5.65
CA PRO A 152 0.70 -8.81 5.45
C PRO A 152 -0.81 -8.71 5.23
N SER A 153 -1.34 -7.54 5.58
CA SER A 153 -2.77 -7.24 5.47
C SER A 153 -3.31 -7.50 4.06
N ARG A 154 -4.56 -7.96 4.01
CA ARG A 154 -5.30 -8.28 2.79
C ARG A 154 -6.45 -7.31 2.62
N VAL A 155 -6.79 -7.01 1.38
CA VAL A 155 -7.99 -6.21 1.09
C VAL A 155 -9.23 -7.06 1.36
N ILE A 156 -10.09 -6.58 2.25
CA ILE A 156 -11.33 -7.29 2.61
C ILE A 156 -12.37 -7.07 1.50
N VAL A 157 -12.94 -8.17 1.00
CA VAL A 157 -13.98 -8.14 -0.05
C VAL A 157 -15.19 -8.97 0.38
N GLY A 158 -16.37 -8.62 -0.15
CA GLY A 158 -17.61 -9.35 0.14
C GLY A 158 -18.24 -9.04 1.50
N ASP A 159 -17.82 -7.99 2.20
CA ASP A 159 -18.47 -7.48 3.39
C ASP A 159 -19.74 -6.69 3.00
N GLU A 160 -20.83 -6.86 3.78
CA GLU A 160 -22.11 -6.16 3.51
C GLU A 160 -22.04 -4.65 3.68
N ARG A 161 -21.13 -4.19 4.54
CA ARG A 161 -20.91 -2.76 4.78
C ARG A 161 -20.19 -2.07 3.63
N GLN A 162 -19.44 -2.83 2.82
CA GLN A 162 -18.75 -2.34 1.64
C GLN A 162 -18.90 -3.33 0.48
N LYS A 163 -19.99 -3.23 -0.25
CA LYS A 163 -20.36 -4.17 -1.30
C LYS A 163 -19.39 -4.16 -2.48
N ILE A 164 -18.93 -2.98 -2.87
CA ILE A 164 -17.99 -2.78 -3.98
C ILE A 164 -16.68 -2.27 -3.39
N VAL A 165 -15.60 -2.96 -3.70
CA VAL A 165 -14.24 -2.59 -3.27
C VAL A 165 -13.42 -2.25 -4.51
N ALA A 166 -12.78 -1.09 -4.49
CA ALA A 166 -11.82 -0.70 -5.51
C ALA A 166 -10.44 -1.26 -5.19
N LEU A 167 -9.78 -1.79 -6.20
CA LEU A 167 -8.41 -2.31 -6.16
C LEU A 167 -7.57 -1.49 -7.13
N ASN A 168 -6.35 -1.20 -6.80
CA ASN A 168 -5.44 -0.44 -7.66
C ASN A 168 -4.05 -1.09 -7.75
N GLY A 169 -3.28 -0.70 -8.76
CA GLY A 169 -1.97 -1.27 -9.03
C GLY A 169 -0.92 -0.94 -7.98
N SER A 170 -1.11 0.12 -7.17
CA SER A 170 -0.20 0.43 -6.07
C SER A 170 -0.32 -0.56 -4.89
N ASP A 171 -1.39 -1.36 -4.86
CA ASP A 171 -1.62 -2.40 -3.85
C ASP A 171 -1.17 -3.78 -4.33
N TRP A 172 -0.52 -3.86 -5.50
CA TRP A 172 -0.05 -5.13 -6.03
C TRP A 172 1.10 -5.71 -5.21
N TRP A 173 1.10 -7.02 -5.19
CA TRP A 173 2.26 -7.85 -4.93
C TRP A 173 2.80 -8.36 -6.26
N PRO A 174 4.11 -8.62 -6.35
CA PRO A 174 4.69 -9.15 -7.58
C PRO A 174 3.99 -10.42 -8.06
N SER A 175 3.68 -10.46 -9.34
CA SER A 175 3.09 -11.62 -10.00
C SER A 175 4.14 -12.66 -10.33
N ARG A 176 3.74 -13.93 -10.33
CA ARG A 176 4.59 -15.04 -10.82
C ARG A 176 4.65 -15.12 -12.33
N GLU A 177 3.71 -14.46 -13.03
CA GLU A 177 3.61 -14.51 -14.51
C GLU A 177 4.60 -13.58 -15.22
N THR A 178 5.08 -12.57 -14.54
CA THR A 178 6.18 -11.78 -15.07
C THR A 178 7.47 -12.36 -14.52
N ASP A 179 8.39 -12.79 -15.38
CA ASP A 179 9.79 -13.11 -15.02
C ASP A 179 10.52 -11.91 -14.36
N GLN A 180 9.85 -10.79 -14.28
CA GLN A 180 10.21 -9.60 -13.53
C GLN A 180 9.69 -9.70 -12.10
N ALA A 181 9.95 -10.79 -11.42
CA ALA A 181 9.95 -10.80 -9.95
C ALA A 181 11.12 -9.94 -9.41
N LYS A 182 11.32 -8.79 -10.00
CA LYS A 182 12.15 -7.71 -9.46
C LYS A 182 11.31 -7.05 -8.40
N GLY A 183 11.82 -6.98 -7.24
CA GLY A 183 11.21 -6.66 -5.98
C GLY A 183 10.13 -5.56 -5.97
N ALA A 184 9.65 -5.21 -4.80
CA ALA A 184 8.62 -4.18 -4.59
C ALA A 184 8.93 -2.82 -5.26
N ASP A 185 10.17 -2.57 -5.63
CA ASP A 185 10.61 -1.37 -6.35
C ASP A 185 10.05 -1.25 -7.78
N ASP A 186 9.55 -2.35 -8.36
CA ASP A 186 8.98 -2.37 -9.71
C ASP A 186 7.45 -2.23 -9.73
N ILE A 187 6.79 -2.19 -8.58
CA ILE A 187 5.36 -1.91 -8.48
C ILE A 187 5.17 -0.40 -8.60
N PRO A 188 4.43 0.08 -9.62
CA PRO A 188 4.28 1.50 -9.85
C PRO A 188 3.52 2.18 -8.69
N ASP A 189 4.07 3.23 -8.13
CA ASP A 189 3.31 4.15 -7.31
C ASP A 189 2.29 4.93 -8.18
N GLN A 190 1.39 5.68 -7.57
CA GLN A 190 0.34 6.40 -8.31
C GLN A 190 0.90 7.41 -9.33
N ALA A 191 2.03 8.04 -9.03
CA ALA A 191 2.64 9.03 -9.94
C ALA A 191 3.31 8.33 -11.14
N SER A 192 4.05 7.27 -10.89
CA SER A 192 4.67 6.41 -11.90
C SER A 192 3.61 5.75 -12.78
N LEU A 193 2.49 5.33 -12.20
CA LEU A 193 1.39 4.73 -12.92
C LEU A 193 0.78 5.68 -13.94
N ARG A 194 0.58 6.97 -13.60
CA ARG A 194 0.08 7.96 -14.54
C ARG A 194 1.02 8.16 -15.72
N SER A 195 2.32 8.31 -15.47
CA SER A 195 3.34 8.42 -16.51
C SER A 195 3.39 7.19 -17.42
N LEU A 196 3.22 6.00 -16.83
CA LEU A 196 3.14 4.74 -17.57
C LEU A 196 1.91 4.70 -18.49
N LEU A 197 0.74 5.12 -18.01
CA LEU A 197 -0.48 5.17 -18.82
C LEU A 197 -0.37 6.13 -20.00
N GLU A 198 0.29 7.28 -19.83
CA GLU A 198 0.58 8.21 -20.92
C GLU A 198 1.54 7.59 -21.94
N THR A 199 2.54 6.83 -21.49
CA THR A 199 3.46 6.09 -22.38
C THR A 199 2.72 4.99 -23.14
N LEU A 200 1.82 4.27 -22.49
CA LEU A 200 1.00 3.23 -23.10
C LEU A 200 -0.05 3.75 -24.09
N ALA A 201 -0.41 5.03 -24.01
CA ALA A 201 -1.30 5.67 -24.98
C ALA A 201 -0.62 5.97 -26.35
N ASP A 202 0.70 6.03 -26.38
CA ASP A 202 1.51 6.21 -27.57
C ASP A 202 1.85 4.85 -28.17
N PRO A 203 1.40 4.50 -29.43
CA PRO A 203 1.60 3.18 -30.02
C PRO A 203 3.07 2.79 -30.19
N GLU A 204 3.96 3.72 -30.42
CA GLU A 204 5.39 3.43 -30.59
C GLU A 204 6.10 3.28 -29.24
N LYS A 205 5.77 4.11 -28.26
CA LYS A 205 6.36 4.03 -26.93
C LYS A 205 5.84 2.81 -26.17
N SER A 206 4.58 2.44 -26.36
CA SER A 206 3.98 1.25 -25.71
C SER A 206 4.75 -0.03 -26.01
N LYS A 207 5.30 -0.17 -27.21
CA LYS A 207 6.13 -1.33 -27.60
C LYS A 207 7.41 -1.47 -26.78
N GLN A 208 7.89 -0.40 -26.16
CA GLN A 208 9.09 -0.38 -25.32
C GLN A 208 8.79 -0.70 -23.86
N VAL A 209 7.52 -0.62 -23.45
CA VAL A 209 7.10 -0.95 -22.09
C VAL A 209 7.26 -2.45 -21.87
N PRO A 210 7.98 -2.87 -20.82
CA PRO A 210 8.11 -4.29 -20.50
C PRO A 210 6.76 -4.87 -20.05
N SER A 211 6.66 -6.19 -20.00
CA SER A 211 5.55 -6.86 -19.32
C SER A 211 5.55 -6.46 -17.86
N ILE A 212 4.38 -6.04 -17.37
CA ILE A 212 4.18 -5.63 -15.98
C ILE A 212 2.85 -6.18 -15.50
N SER A 213 2.85 -6.86 -14.38
CA SER A 213 1.64 -7.38 -13.74
C SER A 213 1.86 -7.55 -12.25
N GLY A 214 0.78 -7.60 -11.50
CA GLY A 214 0.80 -7.86 -10.08
C GLY A 214 -0.46 -8.59 -9.64
N LEU A 215 -0.46 -9.06 -8.41
CA LEU A 215 -1.60 -9.71 -7.78
C LEU A 215 -2.09 -8.91 -6.59
N TRP A 216 -3.40 -8.91 -6.35
CA TRP A 216 -3.99 -8.40 -5.12
C TRP A 216 -4.15 -9.53 -4.11
N ARG A 217 -3.73 -9.27 -2.89
CA ARG A 217 -4.00 -10.14 -1.75
C ARG A 217 -5.33 -9.76 -1.12
N LEU A 218 -6.27 -10.69 -1.16
CA LEU A 218 -7.64 -10.48 -0.72
C LEU A 218 -7.94 -11.33 0.51
N HIS A 219 -8.95 -10.91 1.26
CA HIS A 219 -9.65 -11.73 2.24
C HIS A 219 -11.14 -11.68 1.93
N ALA A 220 -11.68 -12.77 1.41
CA ALA A 220 -13.10 -12.86 1.17
C ALA A 220 -13.85 -13.11 2.48
N SER A 221 -14.68 -12.16 2.90
CA SER A 221 -15.49 -12.28 4.14
C SER A 221 -16.55 -13.36 4.04
N ARG A 222 -16.93 -13.74 2.83
CA ARG A 222 -17.94 -14.78 2.57
C ARG A 222 -17.61 -15.52 1.28
N PRO A 223 -17.90 -16.82 1.20
CA PRO A 223 -17.75 -17.56 -0.04
C PRO A 223 -18.80 -17.12 -1.05
N GLY A 224 -18.53 -17.27 -2.34
CA GLY A 224 -19.49 -17.02 -3.40
C GLY A 224 -18.88 -16.55 -4.70
N TYR A 225 -19.78 -16.09 -5.57
CA TYR A 225 -19.42 -15.55 -6.88
C TYR A 225 -19.18 -14.05 -6.78
N TYR A 226 -18.03 -13.64 -7.28
CA TYR A 226 -17.56 -12.26 -7.29
C TYR A 226 -17.44 -11.75 -8.73
N LYS A 227 -18.11 -10.65 -9.00
CA LYS A 227 -17.95 -9.89 -10.24
C LYS A 227 -16.74 -8.97 -10.11
N VAL A 228 -15.81 -9.10 -11.03
CA VAL A 228 -14.61 -8.26 -11.10
C VAL A 228 -14.64 -7.48 -12.39
N THR A 229 -14.68 -6.16 -12.30
CA THR A 229 -14.57 -5.27 -13.45
C THR A 229 -13.20 -4.68 -13.49
N LEU A 230 -12.48 -4.91 -14.56
CA LEU A 230 -11.10 -4.50 -14.79
C LEU A 230 -11.06 -3.23 -15.63
N TRP A 231 -10.18 -2.32 -15.26
CA TRP A 231 -10.01 -1.02 -15.88
C TRP A 231 -8.54 -0.74 -16.15
N LYS A 232 -8.26 0.03 -17.20
CA LYS A 232 -6.95 0.61 -17.42
C LYS A 232 -6.75 1.88 -16.58
N LEU A 233 -7.83 2.63 -16.34
CA LEU A 233 -7.89 3.83 -15.51
C LEU A 233 -8.76 3.60 -14.28
N PRO A 234 -8.63 4.42 -13.24
CA PRO A 234 -9.55 4.41 -12.09
C PRO A 234 -11.02 4.50 -12.54
N ALA A 235 -11.93 3.88 -11.79
CA ALA A 235 -13.35 3.92 -12.09
C ALA A 235 -13.92 5.36 -12.08
N GLU A 236 -13.31 6.25 -11.34
CA GLU A 236 -13.66 7.67 -11.18
C GLU A 236 -13.09 8.57 -12.29
N ALA A 237 -12.23 8.06 -13.16
CA ALA A 237 -11.64 8.83 -14.24
C ALA A 237 -12.71 9.50 -15.11
N GLY A 238 -12.49 10.76 -15.46
CA GLY A 238 -13.40 11.54 -16.29
C GLY A 238 -13.60 10.97 -17.70
N ALA A 239 -14.72 11.26 -18.34
CA ALA A 239 -15.05 10.72 -19.65
C ALA A 239 -13.99 11.04 -20.72
N GLU A 240 -13.44 12.25 -20.71
CA GLU A 240 -12.37 12.68 -21.64
C GLU A 240 -11.09 11.87 -21.41
N GLU A 241 -10.65 11.76 -20.16
CA GLU A 241 -9.44 10.98 -19.81
C GLU A 241 -9.64 9.50 -20.14
N ARG A 242 -10.82 8.96 -19.89
CA ARG A 242 -11.18 7.58 -20.22
C ARG A 242 -11.15 7.33 -21.73
N THR A 243 -11.62 8.27 -22.52
CA THR A 243 -11.56 8.17 -23.99
C THR A 243 -10.13 8.23 -24.51
N ARG A 244 -9.28 9.07 -23.90
CA ARG A 244 -7.90 9.28 -24.35
C ARG A 244 -6.94 8.17 -23.91
N LEU A 245 -7.02 7.76 -22.63
CA LEU A 245 -6.05 6.85 -22.00
C LEU A 245 -6.63 5.49 -21.58
N GLY A 246 -7.94 5.40 -21.47
CA GLY A 246 -8.64 4.24 -20.91
C GLY A 246 -8.98 3.15 -21.90
N GLN A 247 -8.81 3.37 -23.21
CA GLN A 247 -9.15 2.37 -24.21
C GLN A 247 -8.25 1.15 -24.13
N LEU A 248 -8.89 -0.02 -24.17
CA LEU A 248 -8.24 -1.32 -24.28
C LEU A 248 -8.11 -1.67 -25.76
N GLN A 249 -6.94 -2.14 -26.16
CA GLN A 249 -6.71 -2.68 -27.51
C GLN A 249 -7.35 -4.06 -27.63
N VAL A 250 -7.55 -4.52 -28.86
CA VAL A 250 -7.97 -5.90 -29.12
C VAL A 250 -6.92 -6.86 -28.55
N GLY A 251 -7.36 -7.87 -27.84
CA GLY A 251 -6.49 -8.84 -27.19
C GLY A 251 -7.28 -9.77 -26.30
N VAL A 252 -6.61 -10.40 -25.36
CA VAL A 252 -7.21 -11.31 -24.39
C VAL A 252 -7.04 -10.73 -23.00
N VAL A 253 -8.09 -10.79 -22.19
CA VAL A 253 -8.02 -10.50 -20.77
C VAL A 253 -8.08 -11.78 -19.97
N HIS A 254 -7.27 -11.84 -18.96
CA HIS A 254 -7.18 -12.97 -18.04
C HIS A 254 -7.48 -12.50 -16.62
N ILE A 255 -8.14 -13.37 -15.87
CA ILE A 255 -8.28 -13.24 -14.42
C ILE A 255 -8.00 -14.60 -13.79
N ARG A 256 -7.19 -14.61 -12.76
CA ARG A 256 -6.80 -15.83 -12.07
C ARG A 256 -6.96 -15.69 -10.56
N SER A 257 -7.50 -16.73 -9.95
CA SER A 257 -7.51 -16.90 -8.49
C SER A 257 -7.13 -18.33 -8.15
N GLY A 258 -5.98 -18.50 -7.49
CA GLY A 258 -5.42 -19.81 -7.19
C GLY A 258 -5.10 -20.61 -8.46
N LYS A 259 -5.81 -21.75 -8.66
CA LYS A 259 -5.66 -22.61 -9.82
C LYS A 259 -6.67 -22.34 -10.95
N PHE A 260 -7.63 -21.45 -10.69
CA PHE A 260 -8.70 -21.14 -11.64
C PHE A 260 -8.34 -19.90 -12.45
N GLU A 261 -8.40 -20.04 -13.75
CA GLU A 261 -8.20 -18.93 -14.69
C GLU A 261 -9.41 -18.85 -15.62
N VAL A 262 -9.89 -17.64 -15.80
CA VAL A 262 -10.93 -17.28 -16.77
C VAL A 262 -10.36 -16.26 -17.72
N LYS A 263 -10.66 -16.42 -19.01
CA LYS A 263 -10.21 -15.47 -20.04
C LYS A 263 -11.31 -15.17 -21.03
N THR A 264 -11.26 -13.98 -21.60
CA THR A 264 -12.20 -13.55 -22.64
C THR A 264 -11.54 -12.62 -23.63
N GLN A 265 -12.14 -12.49 -24.81
CA GLN A 265 -11.67 -11.59 -25.84
C GLN A 265 -12.04 -10.14 -25.51
N LEU A 266 -11.13 -9.22 -25.76
CA LEU A 266 -11.39 -7.78 -25.71
C LEU A 266 -11.88 -7.29 -27.07
N TYR A 267 -12.87 -6.41 -27.04
CA TYR A 267 -13.38 -5.74 -28.23
C TYR A 267 -12.77 -4.35 -28.36
N GLN A 268 -12.60 -3.92 -29.59
CA GLN A 268 -12.09 -2.60 -29.89
C GLN A 268 -12.92 -1.49 -29.23
N GLY A 269 -12.26 -0.54 -28.57
CA GLY A 269 -12.91 0.59 -27.92
C GLY A 269 -13.48 0.32 -26.54
N ALA A 270 -13.36 -0.90 -26.02
CA ALA A 270 -13.72 -1.19 -24.63
C ALA A 270 -12.82 -0.39 -23.66
N THR A 271 -13.40 0.17 -22.62
CA THR A 271 -12.66 0.85 -21.54
C THR A 271 -12.65 0.02 -20.24
N SER A 272 -13.42 -1.05 -20.21
CA SER A 272 -13.47 -2.00 -19.09
C SER A 272 -13.91 -3.37 -19.58
N VAL A 273 -13.67 -4.37 -18.78
CA VAL A 273 -14.16 -5.73 -19.00
C VAL A 273 -14.55 -6.34 -17.65
N THR A 274 -15.66 -7.07 -17.64
CA THR A 274 -16.15 -7.73 -16.43
C THR A 274 -16.05 -9.23 -16.58
N LEU A 275 -15.45 -9.86 -15.57
CA LEU A 275 -15.31 -11.31 -15.43
C LEU A 275 -15.81 -11.72 -14.04
N GLY A 276 -16.04 -13.00 -13.85
CA GLY A 276 -16.44 -13.54 -12.57
C GLY A 276 -15.44 -14.56 -12.04
N VAL A 277 -15.28 -14.57 -10.72
CA VAL A 277 -14.47 -15.56 -10.01
C VAL A 277 -15.25 -16.09 -8.81
N ASP A 278 -15.06 -17.37 -8.51
CA ASP A 278 -15.52 -17.95 -7.26
C ASP A 278 -14.44 -17.84 -6.21
N LEU A 279 -14.77 -17.26 -5.06
CA LEU A 279 -13.87 -17.18 -3.91
C LEU A 279 -14.45 -17.99 -2.73
N ASN A 280 -13.57 -18.72 -2.06
CA ASN A 280 -13.89 -19.29 -0.76
C ASN A 280 -13.74 -18.20 0.32
N GLU A 281 -14.38 -18.39 1.46
CA GLU A 281 -14.11 -17.55 2.64
C GLU A 281 -12.65 -17.67 3.07
N GLY A 282 -12.05 -16.52 3.44
CA GLY A 282 -10.67 -16.45 3.88
C GLY A 282 -9.71 -15.86 2.86
N PRO A 283 -8.42 -16.17 3.00
CA PRO A 283 -7.35 -15.64 2.14
C PRO A 283 -7.51 -16.07 0.68
N ALA A 284 -7.36 -15.11 -0.23
CA ALA A 284 -7.35 -15.34 -1.67
C ALA A 284 -6.31 -14.44 -2.35
N GLU A 285 -5.89 -14.83 -3.54
CA GLU A 285 -5.06 -14.03 -4.42
C GLU A 285 -5.80 -13.84 -5.73
N LEU A 286 -5.83 -12.62 -6.23
CA LEU A 286 -6.45 -12.25 -7.48
C LEU A 286 -5.42 -11.60 -8.38
N GLU A 287 -5.21 -12.16 -9.55
CA GLU A 287 -4.33 -11.64 -10.58
C GLU A 287 -5.16 -11.37 -11.84
N ALA A 288 -4.92 -10.23 -12.48
CA ALA A 288 -5.61 -9.90 -13.71
C ALA A 288 -4.69 -9.13 -14.66
N TRP A 289 -4.70 -9.52 -15.93
CA TRP A 289 -3.86 -8.89 -16.94
C TRP A 289 -4.51 -8.91 -18.32
N PHE A 290 -4.00 -8.04 -19.17
CA PHE A 290 -4.34 -7.92 -20.56
C PHE A 290 -3.16 -8.42 -21.41
N GLU A 291 -3.40 -9.27 -22.38
CA GLU A 291 -2.42 -9.72 -23.35
C GLU A 291 -2.54 -8.88 -24.62
N GLY A 292 -1.40 -8.45 -25.17
CA GLY A 292 -1.33 -7.70 -26.42
C GLY A 292 -1.49 -6.17 -26.31
N GLN A 293 -1.71 -5.60 -25.12
CA GLN A 293 -1.93 -4.15 -24.95
C GLN A 293 -0.67 -3.29 -25.18
N ASN A 294 0.50 -3.84 -25.07
CA ASN A 294 1.79 -3.15 -25.20
C ASN A 294 2.75 -3.87 -26.16
N GLY A 295 2.22 -4.68 -27.05
CA GLY A 295 2.95 -5.41 -28.07
C GLY A 295 2.69 -6.91 -28.04
N GLU A 296 3.08 -7.60 -29.10
CA GLU A 296 2.88 -9.05 -29.24
C GLU A 296 3.64 -9.82 -28.13
N GLY A 297 2.97 -10.76 -27.50
CA GLY A 297 3.52 -11.61 -26.44
C GLY A 297 3.77 -10.87 -25.10
N LYS A 298 3.38 -9.61 -24.99
CA LYS A 298 3.53 -8.85 -23.76
C LYS A 298 2.23 -8.84 -22.95
N ILE A 299 2.37 -8.78 -21.64
CA ILE A 299 1.26 -8.67 -20.71
C ILE A 299 1.29 -7.31 -20.00
N LEU A 300 0.09 -6.78 -19.76
CA LEU A 300 -0.14 -5.56 -19.00
C LEU A 300 -1.14 -5.87 -17.92
N GLY A 301 -0.76 -5.76 -16.66
CA GLY A 301 -1.66 -5.94 -15.52
C GLY A 301 -2.84 -4.98 -15.57
N ALA A 302 -3.98 -5.41 -15.07
CA ALA A 302 -5.12 -4.54 -14.88
C ALA A 302 -4.84 -3.63 -13.67
N PHE A 303 -4.41 -2.41 -13.91
CA PHE A 303 -4.02 -1.47 -12.83
C PHE A 303 -5.14 -1.14 -11.87
N PHE A 304 -6.39 -1.21 -12.32
CA PHE A 304 -7.55 -0.90 -11.51
C PHE A 304 -8.61 -1.96 -11.69
N ALA A 305 -9.25 -2.32 -10.59
CA ALA A 305 -10.40 -3.21 -10.61
C ALA A 305 -11.43 -2.77 -9.58
N THR A 306 -12.67 -3.18 -9.81
CA THR A 306 -13.69 -3.19 -8.77
C THR A 306 -14.16 -4.62 -8.58
N ILE A 307 -14.32 -5.02 -7.34
CA ILE A 307 -14.78 -6.36 -6.97
C ILE A 307 -16.06 -6.28 -6.12
N GLU A 308 -17.06 -7.06 -6.50
CA GLU A 308 -18.37 -7.09 -5.85
C GLU A 308 -18.85 -8.54 -5.71
N ARG A 309 -19.25 -8.94 -4.51
CA ARG A 309 -19.92 -10.22 -4.30
C ARG A 309 -21.37 -10.14 -4.81
N THR A 310 -21.73 -10.96 -5.77
CA THR A 310 -23.05 -10.89 -6.42
C THR A 310 -24.00 -12.01 -6.02
N GLY A 311 -23.52 -13.03 -5.30
CA GLY A 311 -24.38 -14.10 -4.87
C GLY A 311 -23.65 -15.29 -4.25
N GLU A 312 -24.39 -16.37 -4.05
CA GLU A 312 -23.83 -17.66 -3.70
C GLU A 312 -23.09 -18.25 -4.90
N ARG A 313 -22.17 -19.16 -4.59
CA ARG A 313 -21.39 -19.87 -5.60
C ARG A 313 -22.35 -20.54 -6.60
N LYS A 314 -22.36 -20.05 -7.82
CA LYS A 314 -23.01 -20.76 -8.93
C LYS A 314 -21.97 -21.68 -9.53
N MET A 315 -22.31 -22.94 -9.70
CA MET A 315 -21.54 -23.80 -10.62
C MET A 315 -21.46 -23.05 -11.95
N PRO A 316 -20.27 -22.95 -12.57
CA PRO A 316 -20.17 -22.30 -13.88
C PRO A 316 -21.19 -22.95 -14.80
N ASP A 317 -22.08 -22.12 -15.35
CA ASP A 317 -23.00 -22.57 -16.39
C ASP A 317 -22.15 -23.07 -17.55
N PRO A 318 -22.31 -24.31 -18.05
CA PRO A 318 -21.54 -24.83 -19.17
C PRO A 318 -21.59 -23.94 -20.40
N ASP A 319 -22.58 -23.04 -20.52
CA ASP A 319 -22.76 -22.10 -21.63
C ASP A 319 -21.86 -20.86 -21.56
N TRP A 320 -21.04 -20.68 -20.53
CA TRP A 320 -19.98 -19.65 -20.48
C TRP A 320 -18.78 -19.96 -21.36
N ILE A 321 -18.67 -21.16 -21.87
CA ILE A 321 -17.80 -21.45 -23.00
C ILE A 321 -18.48 -20.84 -24.22
N VAL A 322 -18.15 -19.57 -24.52
CA VAL A 322 -18.54 -18.94 -25.79
C VAL A 322 -18.07 -19.85 -26.90
N ARG A 323 -18.96 -20.67 -27.41
CA ARG A 323 -18.74 -21.39 -28.68
C ARG A 323 -18.74 -20.32 -29.76
N PRO A 324 -17.64 -20.15 -30.51
CA PRO A 324 -17.69 -19.27 -31.66
C PRO A 324 -18.81 -19.75 -32.59
N LYS A 325 -19.69 -18.82 -32.97
CA LYS A 325 -20.58 -19.01 -34.11
C LYS A 325 -19.78 -18.89 -35.40
#